data_be783f4b1798f389bbb90874acae3396
#
_entry.id   be783f4b1798f389bbb90874acae3396
#
_cell.length_a   1.000
_cell.length_b   1.000
_cell.length_c   1.000
_cell.angle_alpha   90.00
_cell.angle_beta   90.00
_cell.angle_gamma   90.00
#
_symmetry.space_group_name_H-M   'P 1'
#
loop_
_entity.id
_entity.type
_entity.pdbx_description
1 polymer ?
#
loop_
_entity_poly.entity_id
_entity_poly.type
_entity_poly.pdbx_seq_one_letter_code
_entity_poly.pdbx_strand_id
1 'polypeptide(L)'
;TVVVQEKYVQFERAKWRTYFSCTPNEIVVLRDGCSAGEIRSIRESEVENSLEALKLIDSHISLTYIVIDKKVSQKFFGQYNGNACNPQAGTLVNTDLVSENYDFYLVSQFSMRGTTVPTYYKVIYSDSKLE
;
A
#
# COMPACT_ATOMS: atom_id res chain seq x y z
N THR A 1 8.45 10.71 5.68
CA THR A 1 7.50 9.90 4.89
C THR A 1 6.16 10.60 4.83
N VAL A 2 5.56 10.67 3.66
CA VAL A 2 4.20 11.19 3.46
C VAL A 2 3.38 10.10 2.77
N VAL A 3 2.20 9.81 3.34
CA VAL A 3 1.26 8.84 2.78
C VAL A 3 0.15 9.59 2.07
N VAL A 4 -0.06 9.28 0.80
CA VAL A 4 -1.12 9.86 -0.02
C VAL A 4 -2.12 8.78 -0.39
N GLN A 5 -3.39 9.03 -0.08
CA GLN A 5 -4.50 8.15 -0.44
C GLN A 5 -5.42 8.89 -1.40
N GLU A 6 -5.13 8.81 -2.69
CA GLU A 6 -5.96 9.43 -3.72
C GLU A 6 -6.08 8.57 -4.98
N LYS A 7 -7.18 8.77 -5.68
CA LYS A 7 -7.46 8.13 -6.96
C LYS A 7 -6.61 8.73 -8.10
N TYR A 8 -6.19 9.99 -7.92
CA TYR A 8 -5.29 10.72 -8.84
C TYR A 8 -4.36 11.58 -8.00
N VAL A 9 -3.08 11.36 -8.12
CA VAL A 9 -2.05 12.15 -7.42
C VAL A 9 -1.58 13.26 -8.34
N GLN A 10 -1.86 14.52 -7.96
CA GLN A 10 -1.25 15.69 -8.59
C GLN A 10 -0.21 16.27 -7.65
N PHE A 11 1.05 16.17 -8.05
CA PHE A 11 2.16 16.74 -7.31
C PHE A 11 2.41 18.17 -7.77
N GLU A 12 1.99 19.15 -6.98
CA GLU A 12 2.33 20.56 -7.22
C GLU A 12 3.36 21.04 -6.21
N ARG A 13 4.58 21.33 -6.66
CA ARG A 13 5.69 21.79 -5.83
C ARG A 13 5.35 22.97 -4.93
N ALA A 14 4.53 23.90 -5.44
CA ALA A 14 4.09 25.08 -4.66
C ALA A 14 3.22 24.67 -3.46
N LYS A 15 2.31 23.71 -3.63
CA LYS A 15 1.45 23.20 -2.55
C LYS A 15 2.26 22.49 -1.46
N TRP A 16 3.23 21.67 -1.83
CA TRP A 16 4.08 20.96 -0.87
C TRP A 16 4.83 21.93 0.05
N ARG A 17 5.43 22.99 -0.51
CA ARG A 17 6.13 24.01 0.30
C ARG A 17 5.19 24.82 1.19
N THR A 18 3.92 24.97 0.81
CA THR A 18 2.93 25.70 1.60
C THR A 18 2.43 24.90 2.79
N TYR A 19 2.23 23.57 2.61
CA TYR A 19 1.70 22.70 3.67
C TYR A 19 2.78 22.07 4.54
N PHE A 20 3.91 21.75 3.95
CA PHE A 20 5.03 21.10 4.64
C PHE A 20 6.26 21.96 4.45
N SER A 21 6.73 22.60 5.47
CA SER A 21 7.90 23.50 5.45
C SER A 21 9.19 22.87 4.90
N CYS A 22 9.14 21.60 4.51
CA CYS A 22 10.25 20.83 3.92
C CYS A 22 9.74 19.89 2.82
N THR A 23 10.63 19.48 1.91
CA THR A 23 10.40 18.42 0.93
C THR A 23 10.44 17.06 1.64
N PRO A 24 9.51 16.13 1.40
CA PRO A 24 9.59 14.78 1.97
C PRO A 24 10.74 13.99 1.34
N ASN A 25 11.35 13.10 2.11
CA ASN A 25 12.35 12.17 1.59
C ASN A 25 11.72 10.96 0.90
N GLU A 26 10.49 10.64 1.29
CA GLU A 26 9.77 9.48 0.79
C GLU A 26 8.27 9.75 0.66
N ILE A 27 7.69 9.26 -0.41
CA ILE A 27 6.25 9.28 -0.65
C ILE A 27 5.74 7.86 -0.82
N VAL A 28 4.71 7.51 -0.05
CA VAL A 28 3.98 6.25 -0.18
C VAL A 28 2.60 6.55 -0.76
N VAL A 29 2.33 6.04 -1.94
CA VAL A 29 1.01 6.13 -2.59
C VAL A 29 0.22 4.88 -2.29
N LEU A 30 -0.98 5.05 -1.73
CA LEU A 30 -1.94 4.00 -1.49
C LEU A 30 -3.11 4.14 -2.48
N ARG A 31 -3.20 3.26 -3.45
CA ARG A 31 -4.26 3.24 -4.45
C ARG A 31 -5.31 2.19 -4.10
N ASP A 32 -6.55 2.63 -3.89
CA ASP A 32 -7.67 1.75 -3.56
C ASP A 32 -8.25 1.10 -4.81
N GLY A 33 -8.24 -0.21 -4.82
CA GLY A 33 -8.89 -1.07 -5.80
C GLY A 33 -8.29 -1.03 -7.22
N CYS A 34 -7.98 -2.20 -7.75
CA CYS A 34 -7.83 -2.43 -9.19
C CYS A 34 -8.08 -3.91 -9.48
N SER A 35 -8.43 -4.23 -10.72
CA SER A 35 -8.42 -5.61 -11.18
C SER A 35 -6.99 -6.08 -11.45
N ALA A 36 -6.76 -7.39 -11.41
CA ALA A 36 -5.43 -7.95 -11.70
C ALA A 36 -4.91 -7.56 -13.09
N GLY A 37 -5.80 -7.37 -14.07
CA GLY A 37 -5.44 -6.92 -15.42
C GLY A 37 -5.03 -5.45 -15.52
N GLU A 38 -5.42 -4.60 -14.57
CA GLU A 38 -5.10 -3.16 -14.58
C GLU A 38 -3.71 -2.85 -13.96
N ILE A 39 -3.13 -3.77 -13.20
CA ILE A 39 -1.85 -3.56 -12.50
C ILE A 39 -0.75 -3.12 -13.46
N ARG A 40 -0.68 -3.75 -14.63
CA ARG A 40 0.31 -3.39 -15.65
C ARG A 40 0.11 -1.96 -16.16
N SER A 41 -1.12 -1.59 -16.48
CA SER A 41 -1.47 -0.25 -16.94
C SER A 41 -1.18 0.80 -15.86
N ILE A 42 -1.49 0.52 -14.60
CA ILE A 42 -1.19 1.41 -13.46
C ILE A 42 0.32 1.62 -13.36
N ARG A 43 1.12 0.56 -13.48
CA ARG A 43 2.58 0.67 -13.43
C ARG A 43 3.13 1.49 -14.59
N GLU A 44 2.67 1.25 -15.81
CA GLU A 44 3.13 1.91 -17.02
C GLU A 44 2.64 3.36 -17.18
N SER A 45 1.59 3.76 -16.47
CA SER A 45 1.03 5.11 -16.56
C SER A 45 1.12 5.88 -15.24
N GLU A 46 0.44 5.40 -14.19
CA GLU A 46 0.33 6.16 -12.93
C GLU A 46 1.67 6.25 -12.19
N VAL A 47 2.44 5.14 -12.14
CA VAL A 47 3.75 5.12 -11.48
C VAL A 47 4.75 5.97 -12.25
N GLU A 48 4.84 5.82 -13.57
CA GLU A 48 5.77 6.59 -14.40
C GLU A 48 5.47 8.09 -14.34
N ASN A 49 4.21 8.49 -14.49
CA ASN A 49 3.80 9.89 -14.34
C ASN A 49 4.14 10.45 -12.94
N SER A 50 3.98 9.63 -11.90
CA SER A 50 4.34 10.02 -10.53
C SER A 50 5.84 10.24 -10.39
N LEU A 51 6.66 9.36 -10.94
CA LEU A 51 8.12 9.47 -10.94
C LEU A 51 8.60 10.71 -11.71
N GLU A 52 8.02 11.00 -12.88
CA GLU A 52 8.34 12.19 -13.65
C GLU A 52 7.99 13.46 -12.87
N ALA A 53 6.80 13.51 -12.27
CA ALA A 53 6.39 14.63 -11.44
C ALA A 53 7.32 14.85 -10.23
N LEU A 54 7.75 13.77 -9.58
CA LEU A 54 8.67 13.84 -8.44
C LEU A 54 10.06 14.34 -8.86
N LYS A 55 10.59 13.90 -10.00
CA LYS A 55 11.87 14.40 -10.54
C LYS A 55 11.87 15.92 -10.76
N LEU A 56 10.71 16.50 -11.11
CA LEU A 56 10.57 17.95 -11.25
C LEU A 56 10.59 18.70 -9.91
N ILE A 57 10.27 18.01 -8.81
CA ILE A 57 10.25 18.59 -7.46
C ILE A 57 11.63 18.43 -6.80
N ASP A 58 12.07 17.19 -6.66
CA ASP A 58 13.36 16.82 -6.10
C ASP A 58 13.69 15.37 -6.51
N SER A 59 14.85 15.17 -7.13
CA SER A 59 15.30 13.84 -7.59
C SER A 59 15.69 12.87 -6.47
N HIS A 60 15.72 13.32 -5.22
CA HIS A 60 16.08 12.50 -4.06
C HIS A 60 14.84 11.92 -3.35
N ILE A 61 13.63 12.28 -3.78
CA ILE A 61 12.40 11.74 -3.19
C ILE A 61 12.20 10.31 -3.69
N SER A 62 12.17 9.36 -2.75
CA SER A 62 11.81 7.97 -3.06
C SER A 62 10.29 7.78 -3.16
N LEU A 63 9.86 6.86 -4.01
CA LEU A 63 8.46 6.52 -4.23
C LEU A 63 8.21 5.05 -3.90
N THR A 64 7.20 4.79 -3.10
CA THR A 64 6.60 3.46 -2.94
C THR A 64 5.15 3.52 -3.38
N TYR A 65 4.76 2.64 -4.32
CA TYR A 65 3.41 2.61 -4.87
C TYR A 65 2.74 1.27 -4.53
N ILE A 66 1.65 1.34 -3.76
CA ILE A 66 0.95 0.17 -3.22
C ILE A 66 -0.50 0.18 -3.70
N VAL A 67 -0.93 -0.92 -4.28
CA VAL A 67 -2.34 -1.16 -4.60
C VAL A 67 -2.99 -1.92 -3.46
N ILE A 68 -4.16 -1.48 -3.05
CA ILE A 68 -4.93 -2.06 -1.95
C ILE A 68 -6.12 -2.82 -2.51
N ASP A 69 -6.27 -4.09 -2.16
CA ASP A 69 -7.46 -4.89 -2.46
C ASP A 69 -8.17 -5.29 -1.16
N LYS A 70 -9.42 -4.83 -1.02
CA LYS A 70 -10.30 -5.14 0.11
C LYS A 70 -11.24 -6.33 -0.17
N LYS A 71 -11.30 -6.78 -1.44
CA LYS A 71 -12.18 -7.86 -1.87
C LYS A 71 -11.43 -9.19 -2.00
N VAL A 72 -10.73 -9.57 -0.95
CA VAL A 72 -9.95 -10.81 -0.92
C VAL A 72 -10.80 -11.98 -0.41
N SER A 73 -10.56 -13.16 -0.98
CA SER A 73 -11.21 -14.40 -0.56
C SER A 73 -10.52 -15.10 0.62
N GLN A 74 -9.26 -14.74 0.88
CA GLN A 74 -8.44 -15.31 1.93
C GLN A 74 -8.99 -14.96 3.31
N LYS A 75 -8.94 -15.95 4.22
CA LYS A 75 -9.34 -15.80 5.61
C LYS A 75 -8.27 -16.41 6.48
N PHE A 76 -7.92 -15.70 7.53
CA PHE A 76 -6.93 -16.14 8.49
C PHE A 76 -7.58 -16.45 9.83
N PHE A 77 -7.08 -17.47 10.52
CA PHE A 77 -7.56 -17.87 11.84
C PHE A 77 -6.36 -18.03 12.75
N GLY A 78 -6.47 -17.51 13.95
CA GLY A 78 -5.60 -17.83 15.05
C GLY A 78 -6.09 -19.05 15.81
N GLN A 79 -5.29 -19.58 16.71
CA GLN A 79 -5.67 -20.63 17.65
C GLN A 79 -5.48 -20.13 19.09
N TYR A 80 -6.54 -20.24 19.87
CA TYR A 80 -6.50 -19.90 21.29
C TYR A 80 -7.19 -21.01 22.11
N ASN A 81 -6.43 -21.58 23.06
CA ASN A 81 -6.91 -22.73 23.88
C ASN A 81 -7.51 -23.88 23.06
N GLY A 82 -6.89 -24.21 21.92
CA GLY A 82 -7.36 -25.27 21.02
C GLY A 82 -8.52 -24.89 20.10
N ASN A 83 -9.12 -23.71 20.24
CA ASN A 83 -10.21 -23.24 19.42
C ASN A 83 -9.74 -22.25 18.37
N ALA A 84 -10.34 -22.31 17.16
CA ALA A 84 -10.10 -21.32 16.13
C ALA A 84 -10.73 -19.98 16.53
N CYS A 85 -9.97 -18.89 16.34
CA CYS A 85 -10.40 -17.53 16.63
C CYS A 85 -10.03 -16.57 15.51
N ASN A 86 -10.65 -15.41 15.47
CA ASN A 86 -10.22 -14.36 14.56
C ASN A 86 -8.83 -13.84 14.94
N PRO A 87 -7.96 -13.51 13.96
CA PRO A 87 -6.68 -12.89 14.24
C PRO A 87 -6.87 -11.51 14.86
N GLN A 88 -5.89 -11.09 15.65
CA GLN A 88 -5.90 -9.77 16.25
C GLN A 88 -5.68 -8.67 15.19
N ALA A 89 -6.20 -7.47 15.43
CA ALA A 89 -5.87 -6.31 14.62
C ALA A 89 -4.34 -6.07 14.66
N GLY A 90 -3.76 -5.73 13.50
CA GLY A 90 -2.32 -5.63 13.33
C GLY A 90 -1.63 -6.93 12.90
N THR A 91 -2.36 -8.06 12.79
CA THR A 91 -1.80 -9.29 12.24
C THR A 91 -1.41 -9.08 10.78
N LEU A 92 -0.14 -9.29 10.49
CA LEU A 92 0.46 -9.20 9.16
C LEU A 92 0.87 -10.59 8.68
N VAL A 93 0.53 -10.92 7.43
CA VAL A 93 0.90 -12.18 6.77
C VAL A 93 1.61 -11.84 5.47
N ASN A 94 2.90 -12.16 5.39
CA ASN A 94 3.78 -11.87 4.25
C ASN A 94 4.63 -13.07 3.80
N THR A 95 4.23 -14.29 4.19
CA THR A 95 4.93 -15.52 3.84
C THR A 95 4.30 -16.19 2.62
N ASP A 96 4.49 -17.48 2.43
CA ASP A 96 4.18 -18.33 1.26
C ASP A 96 2.87 -18.07 0.47
N LEU A 97 2.00 -17.18 0.97
CA LEU A 97 0.73 -16.81 0.33
C LEU A 97 0.82 -15.52 -0.52
N VAL A 98 1.97 -14.88 -0.54
CA VAL A 98 2.20 -13.62 -1.24
C VAL A 98 3.22 -13.79 -2.35
N SER A 99 3.09 -12.99 -3.40
CA SER A 99 4.04 -12.98 -4.50
C SER A 99 5.38 -12.33 -4.11
N GLU A 100 6.41 -12.51 -4.92
CA GLU A 100 7.81 -12.20 -4.62
C GLU A 100 8.16 -10.72 -4.31
N ASN A 101 7.20 -9.81 -4.31
CA ASN A 101 7.46 -8.35 -4.30
C ASN A 101 6.94 -7.64 -3.05
N TYR A 102 7.31 -8.09 -1.86
CA TYR A 102 6.91 -7.43 -0.59
C TYR A 102 5.40 -7.24 -0.40
N ASP A 103 4.58 -8.04 -1.07
CA ASP A 103 3.14 -8.05 -0.89
C ASP A 103 2.78 -8.62 0.48
N PHE A 104 1.67 -8.16 1.06
CA PHE A 104 1.24 -8.66 2.37
C PHE A 104 -0.26 -8.53 2.58
N TYR A 105 -0.77 -9.34 3.51
CA TYR A 105 -2.11 -9.18 4.05
C TYR A 105 -2.04 -8.54 5.43
N LEU A 106 -2.93 -7.59 5.68
CA LEU A 106 -3.05 -6.94 6.99
C LEU A 106 -4.47 -7.05 7.51
N VAL A 107 -4.60 -7.53 8.73
CA VAL A 107 -5.84 -7.45 9.49
C VAL A 107 -5.89 -6.12 10.21
N SER A 108 -6.56 -5.12 9.63
CA SER A 108 -6.61 -3.76 10.18
C SER A 108 -7.65 -3.58 11.28
N GLN A 109 -8.66 -4.46 11.34
CA GLN A 109 -9.75 -4.35 12.30
C GLN A 109 -10.10 -5.71 12.90
N PHE A 110 -10.42 -5.73 14.20
CA PHE A 110 -10.94 -6.91 14.86
C PHE A 110 -12.44 -7.02 14.60
N SER A 111 -12.91 -8.22 14.25
CA SER A 111 -14.35 -8.51 14.11
C SER A 111 -14.86 -9.27 15.33
N MET A 112 -15.82 -8.68 16.03
CA MET A 112 -16.48 -9.34 17.17
C MET A 112 -17.51 -10.38 16.71
N ARG A 113 -18.03 -10.27 15.48
CA ARG A 113 -19.02 -11.18 14.90
C ARG A 113 -18.59 -11.56 13.48
N GLY A 114 -18.66 -12.86 13.18
CA GLY A 114 -18.24 -13.39 11.88
C GLY A 114 -16.73 -13.51 11.74
N THR A 115 -16.27 -13.76 10.52
CA THR A 115 -14.85 -13.94 10.20
C THR A 115 -14.21 -12.61 9.80
N THR A 116 -13.07 -12.30 10.36
CA THR A 116 -12.28 -11.13 9.97
C THR A 116 -11.77 -11.29 8.52
N VAL A 117 -11.98 -10.25 7.72
CA VAL A 117 -11.47 -10.18 6.35
C VAL A 117 -10.22 -9.31 6.34
N PRO A 118 -9.08 -9.83 5.89
CA PRO A 118 -7.86 -9.04 5.76
C PRO A 118 -7.96 -8.10 4.55
N THR A 119 -7.08 -7.14 4.50
CA THR A 119 -6.83 -6.29 3.32
C THR A 119 -5.50 -6.73 2.70
N TYR A 120 -5.46 -6.88 1.39
CA TYR A 120 -4.25 -7.21 0.64
C TYR A 120 -3.59 -5.94 0.12
N TYR A 121 -2.30 -5.84 0.34
CA TYR A 121 -1.43 -4.75 -0.09
C TYR A 121 -0.43 -5.30 -1.09
N LYS A 122 -0.49 -4.82 -2.31
CA LYS A 122 0.43 -5.20 -3.38
C LYS A 122 1.37 -4.07 -3.71
N VAL A 123 2.65 -4.25 -3.42
CA VAL A 123 3.70 -3.29 -3.77
C VAL A 123 4.04 -3.46 -5.24
N ILE A 124 3.63 -2.51 -6.08
CA ILE A 124 3.88 -2.57 -7.52
C ILE A 124 5.14 -1.81 -7.95
N TYR A 125 5.60 -0.89 -7.11
CA TYR A 125 6.84 -0.15 -7.29
C TYR A 125 7.39 0.30 -5.94
N SER A 126 8.70 0.21 -5.76
CA SER A 126 9.43 0.84 -4.67
C SER A 126 10.88 1.05 -5.08
N ASP A 127 11.40 2.27 -4.90
CA ASP A 127 12.80 2.62 -4.98
C ASP A 127 13.40 2.96 -3.60
N SER A 128 12.56 2.95 -2.56
CA SER A 128 13.03 3.03 -1.18
C SER A 128 13.72 1.70 -0.81
N LYS A 129 14.83 1.78 -0.08
CA LYS A 129 15.41 0.62 0.58
C LYS A 129 14.48 0.25 1.75
N LEU A 130 13.51 -0.61 1.48
CA LEU A 130 12.74 -1.24 2.55
C LEU A 130 13.67 -2.24 3.24
N GLU A 131 14.30 -1.82 4.34
CA GLU A 131 15.01 -2.70 5.28
C GLU A 131 14.01 -3.31 6.28
#